data_3da7d9eca7bde167289fade4e6f8ac98
#
_entry.id   3da7d9eca7bde167289fade4e6f8ac98
#
_cell.length_a   1.000
_cell.length_b   1.000
_cell.length_c   1.000
_cell.angle_alpha   90.00
_cell.angle_beta   90.00
_cell.angle_gamma   90.00
#
_symmetry.space_group_name_H-M   'P 1'
#
loop_
_entity.id
_entity.type
_entity.pdbx_description
1 polymer ?
#
loop_
_entity_poly.entity_id
_entity_poly.type
_entity_poly.pdbx_seq_one_letter_code
_entity_poly.pdbx_strand_id
1 'polypeptide(L)'
;VVDVTEPVYVALGYHYISRTLLLTPDTDIQISFENKKFGERVAITGTGSQVNIYLNNGRLKAAEIDDMALGEKAFFLKMDSILNVNLQELDHAGLSEEINEMEKIRLKYFTCATLPSYPYFHMRIAKDSTYEASLEYWSKLQELMVMDASLLQYDEFRSFLVEAVSRVARKQYPESKSLDAVVRYVESEVKEPSIAEFLINKNVYAYVERYGLDSADAYCAVFDRYVKSPLLVKNFETLCNRWRKLSVGALSPNFNCTDLSGKKVSLSDFKG
;
A
#
# COMPACT_ATOMS: atom_id res chain seq x y z
N VAL A 1 -4.39 14.09 21.73
CA VAL A 1 -4.57 12.80 22.40
C VAL A 1 -5.34 11.93 21.42
N VAL A 2 -4.87 10.72 21.16
CA VAL A 2 -5.55 9.72 20.33
C VAL A 2 -6.01 8.63 21.28
N ASP A 3 -7.30 8.32 21.27
CA ASP A 3 -7.88 7.25 22.08
C ASP A 3 -7.66 5.91 21.35
N VAL A 4 -6.96 4.99 21.97
CA VAL A 4 -6.62 3.67 21.43
C VAL A 4 -7.10 2.62 22.40
N THR A 5 -7.97 1.73 21.93
CA THR A 5 -8.54 0.65 22.76
C THR A 5 -7.85 -0.69 22.57
N GLU A 6 -7.11 -0.85 21.47
CA GLU A 6 -6.34 -2.04 21.12
C GLU A 6 -5.07 -1.62 20.36
N PRO A 7 -4.04 -2.47 20.28
CA PRO A 7 -2.83 -2.13 19.54
C PRO A 7 -3.12 -1.79 18.07
N VAL A 8 -2.61 -0.65 17.61
CA VAL A 8 -2.83 -0.17 16.23
C VAL A 8 -1.58 0.45 15.63
N TYR A 9 -1.28 0.09 14.39
CA TYR A 9 -0.23 0.74 13.61
C TYR A 9 -0.75 2.06 13.02
N VAL A 10 0.02 3.12 13.22
CA VAL A 10 -0.27 4.44 12.68
C VAL A 10 0.94 5.00 11.93
N ALA A 11 0.70 5.88 10.98
CA ALA A 11 1.75 6.57 10.25
C ALA A 11 1.88 8.01 10.75
N LEU A 12 3.08 8.37 11.22
CA LEU A 12 3.44 9.75 11.52
C LEU A 12 4.14 10.35 10.31
N GLY A 13 3.47 11.27 9.63
CA GLY A 13 4.01 11.96 8.45
C GLY A 13 4.60 13.33 8.79
N TYR A 14 5.77 13.64 8.20
CA TYR A 14 6.35 14.97 8.22
C TYR A 14 6.97 15.27 6.84
N HIS A 15 6.44 16.28 6.15
CA HIS A 15 6.72 16.51 4.74
C HIS A 15 6.42 15.24 3.89
N TYR A 16 7.44 14.69 3.23
CA TYR A 16 7.33 13.51 2.36
C TYR A 16 7.80 12.21 3.03
N ILE A 17 8.10 12.25 4.35
CA ILE A 17 8.64 11.12 5.09
C ILE A 17 7.58 10.65 6.07
N SER A 18 7.38 9.35 6.14
CA SER A 18 6.49 8.68 7.08
C SER A 18 7.26 7.74 8.00
N ARG A 19 6.83 7.65 9.25
CA ARG A 19 7.33 6.72 10.27
C ARG A 19 6.17 5.89 10.77
N THR A 20 6.36 4.58 10.84
CA THR A 20 5.37 3.68 11.44
C THR A 20 5.52 3.70 12.95
N LEU A 21 4.42 3.86 13.65
CA LEU A 21 4.34 3.73 15.10
C LEU A 21 3.31 2.66 15.46
N LEU A 22 3.56 1.93 16.54
CA LEU A 22 2.57 1.10 17.20
C LEU A 22 2.09 1.81 18.46
N LEU A 23 0.80 2.09 18.52
CA LEU A 23 0.13 2.63 19.70
C LEU A 23 -0.64 1.52 20.39
N THR A 24 -0.52 1.45 21.71
CA THR A 24 -1.31 0.59 22.60
C THR A 24 -2.09 1.49 23.55
N PRO A 25 -3.10 0.99 24.28
CA PRO A 25 -3.86 1.82 25.24
C PRO A 25 -3.00 2.57 26.25
N ASP A 26 -1.85 2.01 26.62
CA ASP A 26 -0.93 2.60 27.59
C ASP A 26 0.21 3.44 26.96
N THR A 27 0.16 3.66 25.64
CA THR A 27 1.24 4.39 24.96
C THR A 27 1.20 5.87 25.33
N ASP A 28 2.31 6.34 25.91
CA ASP A 28 2.59 7.76 26.18
C ASP A 28 4.02 8.06 25.74
N ILE A 29 4.16 8.47 24.47
CA ILE A 29 5.46 8.69 23.83
C ILE A 29 5.67 10.15 23.45
N GLN A 30 6.90 10.61 23.64
CA GLN A 30 7.38 11.87 23.09
C GLN A 30 8.32 11.57 21.92
N ILE A 31 8.05 12.20 20.77
CA ILE A 31 8.88 12.08 19.57
C ILE A 31 9.52 13.44 19.30
N SER A 32 10.85 13.45 19.23
CA SER A 32 11.63 14.64 18.90
C SER A 32 12.59 14.36 17.74
N PHE A 33 12.74 15.35 16.88
CA PHE A 33 13.61 15.26 15.69
C PHE A 33 14.09 16.66 15.25
N GLU A 34 15.23 16.69 14.59
CA GLU A 34 15.67 17.89 13.89
C GLU A 34 14.93 18.02 12.56
N ASN A 35 14.43 19.21 12.25
CA ASN A 35 13.55 19.48 11.10
C ASN A 35 14.02 18.88 9.76
N LYS A 36 15.33 18.91 9.50
CA LYS A 36 15.92 18.33 8.27
C LYS A 36 16.31 16.85 8.38
N LYS A 37 16.13 16.23 9.56
CA LYS A 37 16.62 14.87 9.86
C LYS A 37 15.51 13.90 10.29
N PHE A 38 14.25 14.23 10.11
CA PHE A 38 13.13 13.34 10.42
C PHE A 38 13.26 11.96 9.74
N GLY A 39 13.81 11.94 8.52
CA GLY A 39 14.09 10.72 7.79
C GLY A 39 15.28 9.91 8.33
N GLU A 40 16.21 10.55 9.04
CA GLU A 40 17.45 9.93 9.49
C GLU A 40 17.38 9.52 10.95
N ARG A 41 16.95 10.42 11.83
CA ARG A 41 16.94 10.20 13.28
C ARG A 41 15.72 10.81 13.93
N VAL A 42 15.02 9.98 14.69
CA VAL A 42 13.99 10.41 15.63
C VAL A 42 14.37 9.88 17.01
N ALA A 43 14.24 10.69 18.04
CA ALA A 43 14.32 10.23 19.41
C ALA A 43 12.88 9.97 19.92
N ILE A 44 12.66 8.77 20.45
CA ILE A 44 11.35 8.34 20.96
C ILE A 44 11.58 7.95 22.43
N THR A 45 10.82 8.57 23.33
CA THR A 45 10.90 8.34 24.79
C THR A 45 9.50 8.15 25.36
N GLY A 46 9.41 7.61 26.58
CA GLY A 46 8.15 7.41 27.29
C GLY A 46 7.64 5.96 27.22
N THR A 47 6.44 5.73 27.71
CA THR A 47 5.79 4.42 27.76
C THR A 47 5.43 3.96 26.35
N GLY A 48 5.83 2.74 25.95
CA GLY A 48 5.66 2.26 24.57
C GLY A 48 6.76 2.72 23.60
N SER A 49 7.81 3.38 24.08
CA SER A 49 8.94 3.82 23.24
C SER A 49 9.74 2.64 22.67
N GLN A 50 9.86 1.53 23.39
CA GLN A 50 10.69 0.38 23.00
C GLN A 50 10.30 -0.19 21.63
N VAL A 51 9.03 -0.52 21.42
CA VAL A 51 8.53 -1.01 20.13
C VAL A 51 8.69 0.05 19.04
N ASN A 52 8.45 1.31 19.36
CA ASN A 52 8.55 2.40 18.40
C ASN A 52 10.00 2.72 18.00
N ILE A 53 10.96 2.51 18.90
CA ILE A 53 12.41 2.54 18.60
C ILE A 53 12.75 1.36 17.68
N TYR A 54 12.29 0.15 17.97
CA TYR A 54 12.49 -1.03 17.12
C TYR A 54 11.97 -0.80 15.71
N LEU A 55 10.72 -0.34 15.55
CA LEU A 55 10.11 -0.06 14.25
C LEU A 55 10.88 0.97 13.41
N ASN A 56 11.63 1.87 14.07
CA ASN A 56 12.29 3.01 13.43
C ASN A 56 13.83 2.97 13.49
N ASN A 57 14.45 1.86 13.93
CA ASN A 57 15.90 1.74 14.06
C ASN A 57 16.63 1.51 12.72
N GLY A 58 15.92 1.24 11.64
CA GLY A 58 16.50 1.02 10.30
C GLY A 58 17.27 -0.29 10.14
N ARG A 59 17.10 -1.27 11.04
CA ARG A 59 17.83 -2.55 10.99
C ARG A 59 17.15 -3.62 10.15
N LEU A 60 15.85 -3.46 9.87
CA LEU A 60 15.12 -4.42 9.06
C LEU A 60 15.70 -4.50 7.66
N LYS A 61 15.85 -5.73 7.17
CA LYS A 61 16.34 -6.05 5.83
C LYS A 61 15.18 -6.28 4.88
N ALA A 62 15.35 -5.82 3.65
CA ALA A 62 14.43 -6.09 2.54
C ALA A 62 15.22 -6.69 1.36
N ALA A 63 14.52 -7.31 0.43
CA ALA A 63 15.13 -7.73 -0.83
C ALA A 63 15.57 -6.50 -1.62
N GLU A 64 16.78 -6.55 -2.16
CA GLU A 64 17.34 -5.50 -3.00
C GLU A 64 16.96 -5.73 -4.46
N ILE A 65 17.13 -4.71 -5.28
CA ILE A 65 16.77 -4.80 -6.70
C ILE A 65 17.60 -5.88 -7.43
N ASP A 66 18.85 -6.08 -7.03
CA ASP A 66 19.75 -7.07 -7.62
C ASP A 66 19.34 -8.52 -7.25
N ASP A 67 18.66 -8.72 -6.14
CA ASP A 67 18.10 -10.02 -5.75
C ASP A 67 17.06 -10.51 -6.77
N MET A 68 16.44 -9.59 -7.54
CA MET A 68 15.50 -9.95 -8.60
C MET A 68 16.15 -10.66 -9.79
N ALA A 69 17.48 -10.61 -9.92
CA ALA A 69 18.21 -11.39 -10.94
C ALA A 69 18.34 -12.88 -10.58
N LEU A 70 18.13 -13.24 -9.32
CA LEU A 70 18.19 -14.61 -8.86
C LEU A 70 17.07 -15.46 -9.49
N GLY A 71 17.35 -16.69 -9.89
CA GLY A 71 16.27 -17.63 -10.26
C GLY A 71 15.35 -17.93 -9.08
N GLU A 72 14.11 -18.35 -9.35
CA GLU A 72 13.02 -18.47 -8.36
C GLU A 72 13.43 -19.17 -7.06
N LYS A 73 14.06 -20.33 -7.15
CA LYS A 73 14.50 -21.09 -5.97
C LYS A 73 15.49 -20.30 -5.10
N ALA A 74 16.47 -19.65 -5.74
CA ALA A 74 17.45 -18.84 -5.03
C ALA A 74 16.81 -17.57 -4.44
N PHE A 75 15.86 -16.98 -5.15
CA PHE A 75 15.08 -15.84 -4.64
C PHE A 75 14.24 -16.22 -3.42
N PHE A 76 13.56 -17.36 -3.42
CA PHE A 76 12.83 -17.84 -2.25
C PHE A 76 13.75 -18.07 -1.05
N LEU A 77 14.89 -18.72 -1.24
CA LEU A 77 15.88 -18.92 -0.18
C LEU A 77 16.41 -17.58 0.36
N LYS A 78 16.60 -16.59 -0.51
CA LYS A 78 16.99 -15.23 -0.10
C LYS A 78 15.91 -14.57 0.76
N MET A 79 14.63 -14.68 0.38
CA MET A 79 13.52 -14.15 1.17
C MET A 79 13.42 -14.84 2.54
N ASP A 80 13.55 -16.16 2.60
CA ASP A 80 13.57 -16.91 3.86
C ASP A 80 14.75 -16.46 4.75
N SER A 81 15.92 -16.24 4.16
CA SER A 81 17.09 -15.70 4.89
C SER A 81 16.84 -14.30 5.43
N ILE A 82 16.22 -13.40 4.63
CA ILE A 82 15.86 -12.05 5.06
C ILE A 82 14.85 -12.10 6.21
N LEU A 83 13.82 -12.93 6.10
CA LEU A 83 12.82 -13.09 7.18
C LEU A 83 13.48 -13.56 8.47
N ASN A 84 14.38 -14.56 8.40
CA ASN A 84 15.09 -15.07 9.57
C ASN A 84 15.95 -14.00 10.24
N VAL A 85 16.66 -13.16 9.47
CA VAL A 85 17.42 -12.03 10.02
C VAL A 85 16.49 -11.02 10.72
N ASN A 86 15.35 -10.69 10.10
CA ASN A 86 14.38 -9.77 10.70
C ASN A 86 13.75 -10.33 11.98
N LEU A 87 13.48 -11.64 12.03
CA LEU A 87 12.97 -12.30 13.23
C LEU A 87 14.02 -12.32 14.36
N GLN A 88 15.30 -12.47 14.05
CA GLN A 88 16.37 -12.33 15.04
C GLN A 88 16.45 -10.91 15.60
N GLU A 89 16.32 -9.88 14.77
CA GLU A 89 16.26 -8.49 15.24
C GLU A 89 15.02 -8.23 16.12
N LEU A 90 13.88 -8.88 15.82
CA LEU A 90 12.69 -8.84 16.66
C LEU A 90 12.92 -9.48 18.01
N ASP A 91 13.53 -10.66 18.07
CA ASP A 91 13.86 -11.37 19.32
C ASP A 91 14.77 -10.52 20.22
N HIS A 92 15.73 -9.81 19.63
CA HIS A 92 16.62 -8.89 20.37
C HIS A 92 15.93 -7.63 20.88
N ALA A 93 14.77 -7.28 20.34
CA ALA A 93 14.03 -6.09 20.75
C ALA A 93 13.39 -6.22 22.15
N GLY A 94 13.21 -7.46 22.66
CA GLY A 94 12.67 -7.72 23.99
C GLY A 94 11.26 -7.22 24.21
N LEU A 95 10.41 -7.30 23.19
CA LEU A 95 9.02 -6.86 23.21
C LEU A 95 8.11 -7.87 23.92
N SER A 96 6.89 -7.49 24.27
CA SER A 96 5.90 -8.43 24.81
C SER A 96 5.54 -9.51 23.80
N GLU A 97 5.06 -10.66 24.29
CA GLU A 97 4.65 -11.78 23.44
C GLU A 97 3.57 -11.37 22.43
N GLU A 98 2.58 -10.59 22.86
CA GLU A 98 1.52 -10.05 22.01
C GLU A 98 2.09 -9.21 20.84
N ILE A 99 2.98 -8.27 21.16
CA ILE A 99 3.61 -7.42 20.12
C ILE A 99 4.54 -8.25 19.23
N ASN A 100 5.24 -9.23 19.78
CA ASN A 100 6.06 -10.13 18.98
C ASN A 100 5.23 -10.92 17.94
N GLU A 101 4.07 -11.44 18.31
CA GLU A 101 3.20 -12.13 17.35
C GLU A 101 2.67 -11.19 16.27
N MET A 102 2.29 -9.99 16.62
CA MET A 102 1.91 -8.97 15.64
C MET A 102 3.06 -8.65 14.68
N GLU A 103 4.26 -8.45 15.20
CA GLU A 103 5.45 -8.14 14.39
C GLU A 103 5.87 -9.31 13.49
N LYS A 104 5.76 -10.56 13.92
CA LYS A 104 6.02 -11.73 13.07
C LYS A 104 5.13 -11.72 11.81
N ILE A 105 3.84 -11.40 11.99
CA ILE A 105 2.90 -11.26 10.87
C ILE A 105 3.32 -10.11 9.95
N ARG A 106 3.62 -8.94 10.52
CA ARG A 106 4.05 -7.77 9.75
C ARG A 106 5.34 -8.05 8.98
N LEU A 107 6.35 -8.65 9.64
CA LEU A 107 7.64 -8.99 9.02
C LEU A 107 7.51 -9.99 7.89
N LYS A 108 6.60 -10.97 8.01
CA LYS A 108 6.29 -11.90 6.92
C LYS A 108 5.89 -11.15 5.65
N TYR A 109 4.94 -10.21 5.74
CA TYR A 109 4.46 -9.45 4.57
C TYR A 109 5.44 -8.37 4.13
N PHE A 110 6.17 -7.75 5.07
CA PHE A 110 7.28 -6.86 4.75
C PHE A 110 8.33 -7.56 3.87
N THR A 111 8.72 -8.76 4.23
CA THR A 111 9.70 -9.56 3.47
C THR A 111 9.14 -9.97 2.12
N CYS A 112 7.86 -10.38 2.07
CA CYS A 112 7.21 -10.84 0.84
C CYS A 112 6.74 -9.71 -0.09
N ALA A 113 6.93 -8.44 0.27
CA ALA A 113 6.40 -7.29 -0.47
C ALA A 113 6.82 -7.26 -1.96
N THR A 114 8.01 -7.75 -2.28
CA THR A 114 8.53 -7.76 -3.65
C THR A 114 8.12 -9.00 -4.45
N LEU A 115 7.63 -10.05 -3.80
CA LEU A 115 7.28 -11.30 -4.46
C LEU A 115 6.28 -11.12 -5.61
N PRO A 116 5.16 -10.39 -5.48
CA PRO A 116 4.20 -10.24 -6.58
C PRO A 116 4.81 -9.59 -7.82
N SER A 117 5.83 -8.77 -7.65
CA SER A 117 6.51 -8.04 -8.74
C SER A 117 7.75 -8.77 -9.27
N TYR A 118 8.20 -9.85 -8.62
CA TYR A 118 9.40 -10.59 -8.98
C TYR A 118 9.43 -10.99 -10.48
N PRO A 119 8.40 -11.59 -11.11
CA PRO A 119 8.48 -11.98 -12.51
C PRO A 119 8.79 -10.81 -13.44
N TYR A 120 8.17 -9.67 -13.19
CA TYR A 120 8.39 -8.47 -14.00
C TYR A 120 9.81 -7.92 -13.87
N PHE A 121 10.34 -7.86 -12.64
CA PHE A 121 11.68 -7.36 -12.40
C PHE A 121 12.75 -8.37 -12.83
N HIS A 122 12.51 -9.67 -12.61
CA HIS A 122 13.41 -10.73 -13.04
C HIS A 122 13.68 -10.66 -14.56
N MET A 123 12.63 -10.64 -15.38
CA MET A 123 12.78 -10.48 -16.84
C MET A 123 13.67 -9.29 -17.23
N ARG A 124 13.54 -8.17 -16.52
CA ARG A 124 14.29 -6.94 -16.85
C ARG A 124 15.73 -6.96 -16.36
N ILE A 125 15.95 -7.42 -15.14
CA ILE A 125 17.26 -7.36 -14.45
C ILE A 125 18.15 -8.53 -14.88
N ALA A 126 17.60 -9.75 -14.96
CA ALA A 126 18.30 -10.89 -15.53
C ALA A 126 18.41 -10.83 -17.07
N LYS A 127 17.73 -9.87 -17.71
CA LYS A 127 17.65 -9.72 -19.18
C LYS A 127 17.12 -10.98 -19.88
N ASP A 128 16.23 -11.70 -19.22
CA ASP A 128 15.56 -12.90 -19.75
C ASP A 128 14.13 -12.56 -20.17
N SER A 129 13.97 -12.17 -21.44
CA SER A 129 12.66 -11.83 -22.00
C SER A 129 11.75 -13.04 -22.21
N THR A 130 12.27 -14.25 -22.06
CA THR A 130 11.53 -15.52 -22.24
C THR A 130 11.09 -16.12 -20.91
N TYR A 131 11.47 -15.50 -19.79
CA TYR A 131 11.12 -16.00 -18.47
C TYR A 131 9.60 -16.05 -18.26
N GLU A 132 9.14 -17.19 -17.82
CA GLU A 132 7.78 -17.42 -17.35
C GLU A 132 7.83 -17.97 -15.91
N ALA A 133 7.04 -17.38 -15.03
CA ALA A 133 6.98 -17.82 -13.64
C ALA A 133 6.41 -19.26 -13.54
N SER A 134 7.09 -20.10 -12.74
CA SER A 134 6.73 -21.49 -12.55
C SER A 134 5.41 -21.70 -11.80
N LEU A 135 4.89 -22.91 -11.84
CA LEU A 135 3.73 -23.28 -11.01
C LEU A 135 4.05 -23.16 -9.51
N GLU A 136 5.28 -23.48 -9.10
CA GLU A 136 5.74 -23.34 -7.72
C GLU A 136 5.67 -21.87 -7.26
N TYR A 137 6.13 -20.94 -8.10
CA TYR A 137 6.01 -19.51 -7.82
C TYR A 137 4.55 -19.08 -7.59
N TRP A 138 3.66 -19.49 -8.50
CA TRP A 138 2.24 -19.11 -8.39
C TRP A 138 1.56 -19.73 -7.18
N SER A 139 1.90 -20.99 -6.84
CA SER A 139 1.39 -21.64 -5.63
C SER A 139 1.84 -20.89 -4.38
N LYS A 140 3.14 -20.55 -4.29
CA LYS A 140 3.68 -19.79 -3.14
C LYS A 140 3.04 -18.41 -3.00
N LEU A 141 2.80 -17.73 -4.11
CA LEU A 141 2.10 -16.43 -4.09
C LEU A 141 0.67 -16.58 -3.57
N GLN A 142 -0.07 -17.60 -4.04
CA GLN A 142 -1.44 -17.85 -3.61
C GLN A 142 -1.55 -18.26 -2.13
N GLU A 143 -0.61 -19.06 -1.62
CA GLU A 143 -0.55 -19.43 -0.19
C GLU A 143 -0.38 -18.23 0.73
N LEU A 144 0.28 -17.18 0.27
CA LEU A 144 0.47 -15.93 1.02
C LEU A 144 -0.75 -15.00 0.93
N MET A 145 -1.64 -15.19 -0.04
CA MET A 145 -2.86 -14.40 -0.24
C MET A 145 -3.98 -14.85 0.70
N VAL A 146 -3.72 -14.77 2.01
CA VAL A 146 -4.70 -15.16 3.03
C VAL A 146 -5.88 -14.18 3.03
N MET A 147 -7.11 -14.69 2.93
CA MET A 147 -8.34 -13.88 2.90
C MET A 147 -8.90 -13.71 4.32
N ASP A 148 -8.10 -13.12 5.21
CA ASP A 148 -8.45 -12.85 6.60
C ASP A 148 -8.49 -11.32 6.84
N ALA A 149 -9.67 -10.81 7.20
CA ALA A 149 -9.90 -9.38 7.43
C ALA A 149 -9.03 -8.81 8.57
N SER A 150 -8.65 -9.63 9.56
CA SER A 150 -7.80 -9.19 10.67
C SER A 150 -6.41 -8.72 10.19
N LEU A 151 -5.95 -9.25 9.05
CA LEU A 151 -4.68 -8.86 8.46
C LEU A 151 -4.72 -7.47 7.79
N LEU A 152 -5.89 -6.90 7.55
CA LEU A 152 -6.02 -5.55 6.98
C LEU A 152 -5.49 -4.45 7.91
N GLN A 153 -5.19 -4.74 9.17
CA GLN A 153 -4.51 -3.81 10.06
C GLN A 153 -3.05 -3.54 9.65
N TYR A 154 -2.40 -4.48 8.92
CA TYR A 154 -1.01 -4.36 8.50
C TYR A 154 -0.89 -3.72 7.11
N ASP A 155 -0.17 -2.60 7.00
CA ASP A 155 0.08 -1.93 5.72
C ASP A 155 0.84 -2.83 4.74
N GLU A 156 1.77 -3.62 5.24
CA GLU A 156 2.56 -4.56 4.47
C GLU A 156 1.68 -5.63 3.82
N PHE A 157 0.70 -6.18 4.58
CA PHE A 157 -0.28 -7.12 4.03
C PHE A 157 -1.17 -6.45 2.98
N ARG A 158 -1.71 -5.25 3.27
CA ARG A 158 -2.56 -4.53 2.32
C ARG A 158 -1.85 -4.28 1.00
N SER A 159 -0.61 -3.82 1.07
CA SER A 159 0.21 -3.55 -0.12
C SER A 159 0.52 -4.82 -0.90
N PHE A 160 0.93 -5.88 -0.20
CA PHE A 160 1.17 -7.19 -0.78
C PHE A 160 -0.10 -7.73 -1.48
N LEU A 161 -1.25 -7.71 -0.80
CA LEU A 161 -2.50 -8.29 -1.28
C LEU A 161 -2.98 -7.62 -2.57
N VAL A 162 -2.92 -6.28 -2.64
CA VAL A 162 -3.32 -5.52 -3.85
C VAL A 162 -2.47 -5.94 -5.06
N GLU A 163 -1.15 -6.01 -4.91
CA GLU A 163 -0.26 -6.42 -5.99
C GLU A 163 -0.44 -7.90 -6.35
N ALA A 164 -0.52 -8.79 -5.37
CA ALA A 164 -0.69 -10.22 -5.58
C ALA A 164 -2.00 -10.53 -6.32
N VAL A 165 -3.12 -9.95 -5.88
CA VAL A 165 -4.42 -10.08 -6.55
C VAL A 165 -4.35 -9.55 -7.98
N SER A 166 -3.72 -8.40 -8.21
CA SER A 166 -3.54 -7.86 -9.56
C SER A 166 -2.79 -8.83 -10.49
N ARG A 167 -1.75 -9.49 -9.99
CA ARG A 167 -0.96 -10.46 -10.77
C ARG A 167 -1.73 -11.75 -11.04
N VAL A 168 -2.34 -12.33 -10.01
CA VAL A 168 -3.11 -13.57 -10.13
C VAL A 168 -4.33 -13.37 -11.03
N ALA A 169 -5.06 -12.28 -10.85
CA ALA A 169 -6.22 -11.93 -11.67
C ALA A 169 -5.85 -11.80 -13.16
N ARG A 170 -4.76 -11.11 -13.48
CA ARG A 170 -4.29 -10.98 -14.87
C ARG A 170 -3.85 -12.31 -15.48
N LYS A 171 -3.30 -13.22 -14.68
CA LYS A 171 -2.98 -14.57 -15.14
C LYS A 171 -4.26 -15.38 -15.39
N GLN A 172 -5.26 -15.26 -14.54
CA GLN A 172 -6.51 -16.00 -14.63
C GLN A 172 -7.42 -15.46 -15.76
N TYR A 173 -7.37 -14.15 -16.02
CA TYR A 173 -8.19 -13.45 -17.03
C TYR A 173 -7.30 -12.63 -17.99
N PRO A 174 -6.44 -13.28 -18.80
CA PRO A 174 -5.45 -12.60 -19.63
C PRO A 174 -6.08 -11.71 -20.73
N GLU A 175 -7.31 -12.01 -21.15
CA GLU A 175 -8.06 -11.23 -22.16
C GLU A 175 -8.69 -9.95 -21.59
N SER A 176 -8.75 -9.81 -20.26
CA SER A 176 -9.40 -8.68 -19.60
C SER A 176 -8.44 -7.50 -19.44
N LYS A 177 -9.00 -6.28 -19.42
CA LYS A 177 -8.24 -5.12 -18.91
C LYS A 177 -7.86 -5.34 -17.45
N SER A 178 -6.79 -4.70 -16.98
CA SER A 178 -6.24 -4.95 -15.64
C SER A 178 -7.28 -4.82 -14.53
N LEU A 179 -8.10 -3.76 -14.55
CA LEU A 179 -9.13 -3.56 -13.52
C LEU A 179 -10.30 -4.54 -13.67
N ASP A 180 -10.71 -4.85 -14.90
CA ASP A 180 -11.76 -5.86 -15.16
C ASP A 180 -11.33 -7.24 -14.64
N ALA A 181 -10.06 -7.61 -14.82
CA ALA A 181 -9.52 -8.85 -14.29
C ALA A 181 -9.60 -8.90 -12.77
N VAL A 182 -9.22 -7.80 -12.07
CA VAL A 182 -9.31 -7.69 -10.61
C VAL A 182 -10.75 -7.78 -10.12
N VAL A 183 -11.70 -7.09 -10.80
CA VAL A 183 -13.12 -7.14 -10.43
C VAL A 183 -13.64 -8.57 -10.57
N ARG A 184 -13.38 -9.24 -11.69
CA ARG A 184 -13.78 -10.65 -11.92
C ARG A 184 -13.19 -11.59 -10.86
N TYR A 185 -11.92 -11.39 -10.52
CA TYR A 185 -11.27 -12.19 -9.47
C TYR A 185 -11.94 -11.98 -8.10
N VAL A 186 -12.22 -10.72 -7.73
CA VAL A 186 -12.91 -10.43 -6.46
C VAL A 186 -14.30 -11.07 -6.44
N GLU A 187 -15.06 -11.01 -7.54
CA GLU A 187 -16.40 -11.59 -7.65
C GLU A 187 -16.40 -13.12 -7.54
N SER A 188 -15.38 -13.80 -8.09
CA SER A 188 -15.31 -15.27 -8.11
C SER A 188 -14.65 -15.88 -6.87
N GLU A 189 -13.53 -15.29 -6.41
CA GLU A 189 -12.63 -15.93 -5.45
C GLU A 189 -12.70 -15.31 -4.05
N VAL A 190 -13.01 -14.01 -3.90
CA VAL A 190 -12.97 -13.34 -2.61
C VAL A 190 -14.32 -13.45 -1.90
N LYS A 191 -14.36 -14.26 -0.84
CA LYS A 191 -15.59 -14.51 -0.06
C LYS A 191 -15.70 -13.63 1.19
N GLU A 192 -14.56 -13.11 1.69
CA GLU A 192 -14.51 -12.23 2.84
C GLU A 192 -14.93 -10.80 2.44
N PRO A 193 -16.06 -10.27 2.97
CA PRO A 193 -16.59 -8.98 2.53
C PRO A 193 -15.65 -7.81 2.75
N SER A 194 -14.92 -7.78 3.88
CA SER A 194 -13.98 -6.70 4.20
C SER A 194 -12.78 -6.69 3.26
N ILE A 195 -12.29 -7.87 2.84
CA ILE A 195 -11.24 -8.00 1.84
C ILE A 195 -11.75 -7.54 0.47
N ALA A 196 -12.98 -7.94 0.08
CA ALA A 196 -13.58 -7.51 -1.18
C ALA A 196 -13.76 -5.98 -1.22
N GLU A 197 -14.32 -5.39 -0.15
CA GLU A 197 -14.45 -3.93 0.01
C GLU A 197 -13.09 -3.23 -0.14
N PHE A 198 -12.07 -3.72 0.57
CA PHE A 198 -10.73 -3.17 0.52
C PHE A 198 -10.15 -3.21 -0.90
N LEU A 199 -10.19 -4.36 -1.57
CA LEU A 199 -9.63 -4.54 -2.92
C LEU A 199 -10.36 -3.69 -3.96
N ILE A 200 -11.69 -3.67 -3.93
CA ILE A 200 -12.48 -2.85 -4.86
C ILE A 200 -12.22 -1.37 -4.62
N ASN A 201 -12.26 -0.91 -3.35
CA ASN A 201 -11.96 0.47 -3.02
C ASN A 201 -10.58 0.89 -3.56
N LYS A 202 -9.53 0.12 -3.27
CA LYS A 202 -8.16 0.47 -3.70
C LYS A 202 -8.02 0.54 -5.21
N ASN A 203 -8.54 -0.44 -5.93
CA ASN A 203 -8.34 -0.53 -7.37
C ASN A 203 -9.23 0.45 -8.16
N VAL A 204 -10.49 0.61 -7.77
CA VAL A 204 -11.41 1.56 -8.44
C VAL A 204 -11.02 3.00 -8.13
N TYR A 205 -10.68 3.30 -6.86
CA TYR A 205 -10.20 4.63 -6.49
C TYR A 205 -8.96 5.03 -7.29
N ALA A 206 -7.95 4.16 -7.36
CA ALA A 206 -6.73 4.40 -8.12
C ALA A 206 -6.99 4.55 -9.63
N TYR A 207 -7.95 3.80 -10.18
CA TYR A 207 -8.36 3.95 -11.58
C TYR A 207 -8.96 5.34 -11.83
N VAL A 208 -9.95 5.75 -11.03
CA VAL A 208 -10.59 7.06 -11.18
C VAL A 208 -9.61 8.20 -10.90
N GLU A 209 -8.74 8.05 -9.90
CA GLU A 209 -7.69 9.04 -9.61
C GLU A 209 -6.76 9.27 -10.82
N ARG A 210 -6.43 8.20 -11.54
CA ARG A 210 -5.49 8.27 -12.66
C ARG A 210 -6.13 8.65 -14.00
N TYR A 211 -7.33 8.16 -14.26
CA TYR A 211 -7.96 8.24 -15.60
C TYR A 211 -9.22 9.10 -15.63
N GLY A 212 -9.72 9.53 -14.48
CA GLY A 212 -10.96 10.30 -14.38
C GLY A 212 -12.21 9.43 -14.47
N LEU A 213 -13.33 10.09 -14.78
CA LEU A 213 -14.65 9.45 -14.85
C LEU A 213 -15.02 8.99 -16.25
N ASP A 214 -14.27 9.36 -17.28
CA ASP A 214 -14.55 8.94 -18.65
C ASP A 214 -14.48 7.42 -18.74
N SER A 215 -15.59 6.79 -19.13
CA SER A 215 -15.74 5.32 -19.18
C SER A 215 -15.60 4.59 -17.83
N ALA A 216 -15.81 5.27 -16.70
CA ALA A 216 -15.71 4.69 -15.36
C ALA A 216 -17.04 4.22 -14.77
N ASP A 217 -18.18 4.42 -15.46
CA ASP A 217 -19.52 4.14 -14.91
C ASP A 217 -19.67 2.70 -14.39
N ALA A 218 -19.17 1.71 -15.14
CA ALA A 218 -19.21 0.32 -14.70
C ALA A 218 -18.40 0.10 -13.41
N TYR A 219 -17.25 0.74 -13.26
CA TYR A 219 -16.41 0.64 -12.07
C TYR A 219 -17.03 1.38 -10.88
N CYS A 220 -17.66 2.54 -11.12
CA CYS A 220 -18.43 3.23 -10.08
C CYS A 220 -19.58 2.35 -9.57
N ALA A 221 -20.31 1.65 -10.44
CA ALA A 221 -21.35 0.72 -10.03
C ALA A 221 -20.80 -0.48 -9.22
N VAL A 222 -19.60 -0.99 -9.56
CA VAL A 222 -18.90 -2.01 -8.77
C VAL A 222 -18.51 -1.46 -7.41
N PHE A 223 -17.97 -0.23 -7.36
CA PHE A 223 -17.64 0.44 -6.11
C PHE A 223 -18.86 0.52 -5.19
N ASP A 224 -19.98 1.04 -5.68
CA ASP A 224 -21.24 1.20 -4.91
C ASP A 224 -21.78 -0.13 -4.37
N ARG A 225 -21.55 -1.22 -5.12
CA ARG A 225 -21.95 -2.57 -4.71
C ARG A 225 -21.13 -3.11 -3.55
N TYR A 226 -19.81 -2.90 -3.54
CA TYR A 226 -18.89 -3.51 -2.58
C TYR A 226 -18.51 -2.59 -1.42
N VAL A 227 -18.36 -1.29 -1.66
CA VAL A 227 -17.84 -0.35 -0.64
C VAL A 227 -19.00 0.22 0.17
N LYS A 228 -19.01 -0.08 1.47
CA LYS A 228 -20.07 0.31 2.42
C LYS A 228 -19.58 1.24 3.52
N SER A 229 -18.27 1.31 3.77
CA SER A 229 -17.68 2.22 4.75
C SER A 229 -18.01 3.68 4.40
N PRO A 230 -18.71 4.43 5.29
CA PRO A 230 -19.09 5.82 5.02
C PRO A 230 -17.90 6.73 4.71
N LEU A 231 -16.75 6.47 5.35
CA LEU A 231 -15.53 7.23 5.11
C LEU A 231 -14.99 6.99 3.70
N LEU A 232 -14.96 5.74 3.25
CA LEU A 232 -14.47 5.40 1.91
C LEU A 232 -15.39 5.93 0.82
N VAL A 233 -16.72 5.83 1.01
CA VAL A 233 -17.73 6.40 0.12
C VAL A 233 -17.53 7.91 -0.01
N LYS A 234 -17.44 8.63 1.11
CA LYS A 234 -17.21 10.08 1.12
C LYS A 234 -15.92 10.50 0.41
N ASN A 235 -14.85 9.74 0.61
CA ASN A 235 -13.56 9.98 -0.05
C ASN A 235 -13.66 9.80 -1.57
N PHE A 236 -14.34 8.74 -2.00
CA PHE A 236 -14.55 8.46 -3.42
C PHE A 236 -15.46 9.50 -4.08
N GLU A 237 -16.55 9.91 -3.43
CA GLU A 237 -17.42 11.00 -3.90
C GLU A 237 -16.63 12.31 -4.05
N THR A 238 -15.74 12.61 -3.10
CA THR A 238 -14.87 13.79 -3.16
C THR A 238 -13.96 13.74 -4.38
N LEU A 239 -13.38 12.56 -4.69
CA LEU A 239 -12.59 12.33 -5.88
C LEU A 239 -13.43 12.53 -7.15
N CYS A 240 -14.59 11.88 -7.24
CA CYS A 240 -15.50 12.00 -8.38
C CYS A 240 -15.93 13.47 -8.61
N ASN A 241 -16.24 14.19 -7.55
CA ASN A 241 -16.62 15.60 -7.63
C ASN A 241 -15.49 16.50 -8.16
N ARG A 242 -14.22 16.17 -7.87
CA ARG A 242 -13.08 16.86 -8.48
C ARG A 242 -13.03 16.64 -9.99
N TRP A 243 -13.22 15.40 -10.44
CA TRP A 243 -13.21 15.06 -11.87
C TRP A 243 -14.41 15.65 -12.63
N ARG A 244 -15.63 15.67 -12.03
CA ARG A 244 -16.82 16.30 -12.66
C ARG A 244 -16.60 17.76 -13.01
N LYS A 245 -15.79 18.48 -12.24
CA LYS A 245 -15.41 19.88 -12.53
C LYS A 245 -14.49 20.02 -13.74
N LEU A 246 -13.87 18.93 -14.17
CA LEU A 246 -12.94 18.89 -15.29
C LEU A 246 -13.52 18.17 -16.52
N SER A 247 -14.76 17.72 -16.44
CA SER A 247 -15.42 17.00 -17.55
C SER A 247 -15.65 17.91 -18.76
N VAL A 248 -15.77 17.32 -19.93
CA VAL A 248 -16.03 18.04 -21.18
C VAL A 248 -17.32 18.83 -21.05
N GLY A 249 -17.27 20.13 -21.36
CA GLY A 249 -18.41 21.04 -21.23
C GLY A 249 -18.59 21.68 -19.84
N ALA A 250 -17.84 21.27 -18.84
CA ALA A 250 -17.82 21.95 -17.55
C ALA A 250 -17.10 23.31 -17.67
N LEU A 251 -17.54 24.27 -16.85
CA LEU A 251 -16.81 25.54 -16.73
C LEU A 251 -15.43 25.27 -16.15
N SER A 252 -14.37 25.67 -16.86
CA SER A 252 -13.01 25.52 -16.39
C SER A 252 -12.83 26.21 -15.03
N PRO A 253 -12.22 25.52 -14.02
CA PRO A 253 -11.90 26.15 -12.75
C PRO A 253 -11.04 27.40 -12.98
N ASN A 254 -11.45 28.53 -12.38
CA ASN A 254 -10.65 29.74 -12.46
C ASN A 254 -9.39 29.60 -11.62
N PHE A 255 -8.29 30.16 -12.09
CA PHE A 255 -7.05 30.29 -11.33
C PHE A 255 -6.68 31.77 -11.20
N ASN A 256 -5.98 32.10 -10.12
CA ASN A 256 -5.37 33.41 -9.93
C ASN A 256 -3.86 33.21 -9.83
N CYS A 257 -3.10 33.91 -10.65
CA CYS A 257 -1.65 33.93 -10.59
C CYS A 257 -1.11 35.35 -10.78
N THR A 258 0.19 35.51 -10.68
CA THR A 258 0.86 36.78 -10.97
C THR A 258 1.73 36.57 -12.21
N ASP A 259 1.59 37.42 -13.20
CA ASP A 259 2.42 37.38 -14.40
C ASP A 259 3.85 37.88 -14.12
N LEU A 260 4.73 37.78 -15.14
CA LEU A 260 6.13 38.19 -15.01
C LEU A 260 6.32 39.67 -14.73
N SER A 261 5.27 40.51 -14.94
CA SER A 261 5.29 41.95 -14.64
C SER A 261 4.79 42.23 -13.20
N GLY A 262 4.38 41.23 -12.46
CA GLY A 262 3.79 41.37 -11.11
C GLY A 262 2.30 41.67 -11.10
N LYS A 263 1.62 41.65 -12.26
CA LYS A 263 0.17 41.89 -12.36
C LYS A 263 -0.59 40.62 -12.03
N LYS A 264 -1.65 40.72 -11.21
CA LYS A 264 -2.58 39.61 -10.95
C LYS A 264 -3.40 39.34 -12.21
N VAL A 265 -3.43 38.08 -12.62
CA VAL A 265 -4.20 37.57 -13.75
C VAL A 265 -5.00 36.34 -13.35
N SER A 266 -6.13 36.15 -13.96
CA SER A 266 -7.00 34.98 -13.77
C SER A 266 -7.36 34.33 -15.10
N LEU A 267 -7.83 33.10 -15.10
CA LEU A 267 -8.25 32.44 -16.34
C LEU A 267 -9.37 33.24 -17.04
N SER A 268 -10.25 33.90 -16.28
CA SER A 268 -11.33 34.71 -16.82
C SER A 268 -10.82 35.91 -17.65
N ASP A 269 -9.59 36.36 -17.45
CA ASP A 269 -9.02 37.48 -18.20
C ASP A 269 -8.60 37.08 -19.63
N PHE A 270 -8.56 35.77 -19.92
CA PHE A 270 -8.22 35.17 -21.21
C PHE A 270 -9.42 34.60 -21.97
N LYS A 271 -10.63 34.87 -21.50
CA LYS A 271 -11.85 34.50 -22.26
C LYS A 271 -11.96 35.39 -23.46
N GLY A 272 -11.75 34.81 -24.65
CA GLY A 272 -12.08 35.42 -25.93
C GLY A 272 -13.57 35.24 -26.26
#